data_5a32c220ad368e83d05de83f46c90ff9
#
_entry.id   5a32c220ad368e83d05de83f46c90ff9
#
_cell.length_a   1.000
_cell.length_b   1.000
_cell.length_c   1.000
_cell.angle_alpha   90.00
_cell.angle_beta   90.00
_cell.angle_gamma   90.00
#
_symmetry.space_group_name_H-M   'P 1'
#
loop_
_entity.id
_entity.type
_entity.pdbx_description
1 polymer ?
#
loop_
_entity_poly.entity_id
_entity_poly.type
_entity_poly.pdbx_seq_one_letter_code
_entity_poly.pdbx_strand_id
1 'polypeptide(L)'
;MNSWLVHREIPSPNWNERKLPISMVVLHYTGMRDAAEAIARLCDPAAEVSAHYLIDEDGTVIRLVPEARRAWHAGQAYWRGMTDINSASIGIELVNPGHEFGYRPFTDAQVEALVPLLADIVRRHAIAPADVVGHSDVAPARKTDPGELFDWDVLARYRLTLARPKPRMRLIYDNDSAFYLALERFGYDIADRAAAIRAFERRWRPHRITGEIDGHIGALLFELLIQRDLGQDC
;
A
#
# COMPACT_ATOMS: atom_id res chain seq x y z
N MET A 1 -3.14 3.59 20.71
CA MET A 1 -4.25 3.18 19.81
C MET A 1 -5.57 3.41 20.52
N ASN A 2 -6.55 3.99 19.87
CA ASN A 2 -7.89 4.12 20.40
C ASN A 2 -8.56 2.73 20.36
N SER A 3 -8.88 2.15 21.53
CA SER A 3 -9.41 0.78 21.65
C SER A 3 -10.74 0.54 20.90
N TRP A 4 -11.48 1.61 20.61
CA TRP A 4 -12.73 1.54 19.85
C TRP A 4 -12.56 1.32 18.33
N LEU A 5 -11.35 1.47 17.79
CA LEU A 5 -11.05 1.20 16.38
C LEU A 5 -10.82 -0.30 16.08
N VAL A 6 -10.57 -1.11 17.10
CA VAL A 6 -10.37 -2.55 16.94
C VAL A 6 -11.58 -3.27 17.56
N HIS A 7 -12.31 -3.99 16.72
CA HIS A 7 -13.52 -4.70 17.13
C HIS A 7 -13.23 -6.10 17.70
N ARG A 8 -12.16 -6.74 17.20
CA ARG A 8 -11.76 -8.10 17.60
C ARG A 8 -10.24 -8.26 17.64
N GLU A 9 -9.77 -9.19 18.47
CA GLU A 9 -8.36 -9.62 18.48
C GLU A 9 -8.29 -11.13 18.19
N ILE A 10 -7.50 -11.50 17.20
CA ILE A 10 -7.22 -12.89 16.83
C ILE A 10 -5.70 -12.98 16.63
N PRO A 11 -4.92 -13.34 17.68
CA PRO A 11 -3.48 -13.28 17.64
C PRO A 11 -2.88 -14.24 16.60
N SER A 12 -2.09 -13.72 15.67
CA SER A 12 -1.25 -14.51 14.77
C SER A 12 0.07 -14.86 15.46
N PRO A 13 0.60 -16.09 15.31
CA PRO A 13 1.92 -16.46 15.79
C PRO A 13 3.06 -15.97 14.85
N ASN A 14 2.73 -15.50 13.66
CA ASN A 14 3.69 -15.20 12.59
C ASN A 14 4.26 -13.78 12.72
N TRP A 15 5.15 -13.59 13.67
CA TRP A 15 5.85 -12.32 13.88
C TRP A 15 7.22 -12.54 14.53
N ASN A 16 8.05 -11.52 14.45
CA ASN A 16 9.31 -11.44 15.19
C ASN A 16 9.58 -9.99 15.65
N GLU A 17 10.76 -9.77 16.23
CA GLU A 17 11.15 -8.44 16.70
C GLU A 17 11.36 -7.48 15.53
N ARG A 18 10.85 -6.26 15.68
CA ARG A 18 11.02 -5.17 14.73
C ARG A 18 12.46 -4.62 14.83
N LYS A 19 13.11 -4.40 13.69
CA LYS A 19 14.49 -3.89 13.61
C LYS A 19 14.57 -2.41 13.25
N LEU A 20 13.47 -1.84 12.74
CA LEU A 20 13.37 -0.46 12.31
C LEU A 20 12.17 0.21 12.96
N PRO A 21 12.18 1.54 13.17
CA PRO A 21 11.00 2.28 13.58
C PRO A 21 9.91 2.20 12.49
N ILE A 22 8.66 2.30 12.92
CA ILE A 22 7.52 2.37 11.99
C ILE A 22 7.56 3.74 11.30
N SER A 23 7.60 3.73 9.98
CA SER A 23 7.67 4.92 9.13
C SER A 23 6.74 4.85 7.91
N MET A 24 6.02 3.73 7.72
CA MET A 24 5.13 3.57 6.58
C MET A 24 3.96 2.62 6.87
N VAL A 25 2.95 2.65 6.00
CA VAL A 25 1.84 1.69 5.95
C VAL A 25 1.80 1.03 4.58
N VAL A 26 1.60 -0.27 4.56
CA VAL A 26 1.36 -1.04 3.34
C VAL A 26 -0.06 -1.59 3.35
N LEU A 27 -0.84 -1.23 2.33
CA LEU A 27 -2.19 -1.72 2.13
C LEU A 27 -2.19 -2.93 1.20
N HIS A 28 -3.01 -3.91 1.57
CA HIS A 28 -3.14 -5.18 0.88
C HIS A 28 -4.61 -5.51 0.61
N TYR A 29 -4.86 -6.43 -0.31
CA TYR A 29 -6.04 -7.27 -0.25
C TYR A 29 -5.62 -8.70 0.09
N THR A 30 -6.51 -9.47 0.74
CA THR A 30 -6.22 -10.84 1.19
C THR A 30 -5.97 -11.82 0.03
N GLY A 31 -6.60 -11.61 -1.13
CA GLY A 31 -6.56 -12.57 -2.24
C GLY A 31 -7.17 -13.92 -1.87
N MET A 32 -8.18 -13.92 -1.00
CA MET A 32 -8.89 -15.11 -0.50
C MET A 32 -10.39 -14.87 -0.57
N ARG A 33 -11.16 -15.96 -0.62
CA ARG A 33 -12.61 -15.88 -0.88
C ARG A 33 -13.39 -15.13 0.18
N ASP A 34 -12.94 -15.23 1.45
CA ASP A 34 -13.60 -14.60 2.59
C ASP A 34 -12.63 -14.36 3.76
N ALA A 35 -13.15 -13.72 4.82
CA ALA A 35 -12.40 -13.43 6.03
C ALA A 35 -11.96 -14.66 6.79
N ALA A 36 -12.75 -15.74 6.79
CA ALA A 36 -12.44 -16.95 7.53
C ALA A 36 -11.20 -17.65 6.93
N GLU A 37 -11.13 -17.74 5.59
CA GLU A 37 -9.97 -18.25 4.87
C GLU A 37 -8.74 -17.37 5.12
N ALA A 38 -8.90 -16.05 5.06
CA ALA A 38 -7.82 -15.10 5.31
C ALA A 38 -7.26 -15.20 6.74
N ILE A 39 -8.13 -15.22 7.74
CA ILE A 39 -7.73 -15.37 9.15
C ILE A 39 -7.02 -16.71 9.36
N ALA A 40 -7.59 -17.81 8.84
CA ALA A 40 -6.98 -19.12 8.95
C ALA A 40 -5.54 -19.12 8.43
N ARG A 41 -5.30 -18.53 7.24
CA ARG A 41 -3.96 -18.44 6.65
C ARG A 41 -3.02 -17.51 7.41
N LEU A 42 -3.49 -16.31 7.80
CA LEU A 42 -2.66 -15.31 8.49
C LEU A 42 -2.31 -15.74 9.92
N CYS A 43 -3.04 -16.70 10.49
CA CYS A 43 -2.79 -17.27 11.82
C CYS A 43 -2.19 -18.68 11.78
N ASP A 44 -1.99 -19.29 10.61
CA ASP A 44 -1.34 -20.59 10.48
C ASP A 44 0.19 -20.41 10.54
N PRO A 45 0.88 -20.99 11.54
CA PRO A 45 2.33 -20.91 11.64
C PRO A 45 3.06 -21.50 10.43
N ALA A 46 2.47 -22.47 9.73
CA ALA A 46 3.06 -23.07 8.53
C ALA A 46 2.99 -22.15 7.30
N ALA A 47 2.11 -21.16 7.31
CA ALA A 47 1.94 -20.23 6.19
C ALA A 47 3.03 -19.14 6.16
N GLU A 48 3.70 -18.86 7.29
CA GLU A 48 4.77 -17.85 7.42
C GLU A 48 4.38 -16.46 6.87
N VAL A 49 3.10 -16.09 6.98
CA VAL A 49 2.56 -14.79 6.60
C VAL A 49 1.65 -14.25 7.70
N SER A 50 1.57 -12.93 7.82
CA SER A 50 0.66 -12.26 8.74
C SER A 50 0.47 -10.80 8.35
N ALA A 51 -0.43 -10.09 9.01
CA ALA A 51 -0.58 -8.64 8.96
C ALA A 51 -0.85 -8.10 10.37
N HIS A 52 -0.75 -6.78 10.55
CA HIS A 52 -1.11 -6.16 11.84
C HIS A 52 -2.63 -6.10 12.00
N TYR A 53 -3.32 -5.74 10.92
CA TYR A 53 -4.76 -5.59 10.88
C TYR A 53 -5.37 -6.29 9.67
N LEU A 54 -6.59 -6.77 9.85
CA LEU A 54 -7.47 -7.22 8.79
C LEU A 54 -8.79 -6.49 8.92
N ILE A 55 -9.33 -6.00 7.81
CA ILE A 55 -10.65 -5.36 7.73
C ILE A 55 -11.56 -6.25 6.89
N ASP A 56 -12.59 -6.78 7.52
CA ASP A 56 -13.59 -7.63 6.86
C ASP A 56 -14.51 -6.79 5.96
N GLU A 57 -15.27 -7.42 5.10
CA GLU A 57 -16.17 -6.75 4.13
C GLU A 57 -17.30 -5.96 4.82
N ASP A 58 -17.68 -6.31 6.05
CA ASP A 58 -18.64 -5.58 6.88
C ASP A 58 -18.02 -4.41 7.66
N GLY A 59 -16.71 -4.15 7.47
CA GLY A 59 -15.98 -3.13 8.20
C GLY A 59 -15.44 -3.57 9.56
N THR A 60 -15.61 -4.83 9.96
CA THR A 60 -15.03 -5.34 11.20
C THR A 60 -13.51 -5.30 11.15
N VAL A 61 -12.89 -4.52 12.05
CA VAL A 61 -11.44 -4.42 12.19
C VAL A 61 -10.94 -5.48 13.17
N ILE A 62 -10.02 -6.32 12.72
CA ILE A 62 -9.41 -7.40 13.49
C ILE A 62 -7.92 -7.12 13.65
N ARG A 63 -7.40 -7.09 14.87
CA ARG A 63 -5.97 -7.04 15.15
C ARG A 63 -5.39 -8.45 15.21
N LEU A 64 -4.35 -8.72 14.40
CA LEU A 64 -3.68 -10.01 14.32
C LEU A 64 -2.29 -9.97 14.97
N VAL A 65 -1.49 -8.92 14.69
CA VAL A 65 -0.16 -8.73 15.26
C VAL A 65 -0.09 -7.35 15.92
N PRO A 66 0.45 -7.26 17.15
CA PRO A 66 0.69 -5.95 17.78
C PRO A 66 1.65 -5.09 16.94
N GLU A 67 1.41 -3.78 16.83
CA GLU A 67 2.26 -2.87 16.03
C GLU A 67 3.72 -2.85 16.49
N ALA A 68 3.99 -3.08 17.77
CA ALA A 68 5.34 -3.19 18.29
C ALA A 68 6.13 -4.40 17.74
N ARG A 69 5.43 -5.35 17.10
CA ARG A 69 6.01 -6.54 16.49
C ARG A 69 6.10 -6.38 14.97
N ARG A 70 7.01 -7.12 14.35
CA ARG A 70 7.18 -7.19 12.90
C ARG A 70 6.30 -8.29 12.34
N ALA A 71 5.16 -7.94 11.76
CA ALA A 71 4.34 -8.86 10.97
C ALA A 71 5.02 -9.18 9.62
N TRP A 72 4.63 -10.29 8.99
CA TRP A 72 5.25 -10.79 7.76
C TRP A 72 4.29 -10.64 6.57
N HIS A 73 4.11 -9.40 6.07
CA HIS A 73 3.13 -9.07 5.02
C HIS A 73 3.74 -8.64 3.69
N ALA A 74 4.95 -8.06 3.68
CA ALA A 74 5.55 -7.49 2.47
C ALA A 74 6.45 -8.46 1.71
N GLY A 75 7.03 -9.46 2.40
CA GLY A 75 8.01 -10.38 1.82
C GLY A 75 9.26 -9.63 1.35
N GLN A 76 9.82 -10.06 0.21
CA GLN A 76 10.89 -9.34 -0.47
C GLN A 76 10.30 -8.10 -1.15
N ALA A 77 10.68 -6.92 -0.69
CA ALA A 77 10.11 -5.65 -1.09
C ALA A 77 11.14 -4.52 -1.00
N TYR A 78 10.85 -3.40 -1.65
CA TYR A 78 11.71 -2.23 -1.69
C TYR A 78 10.87 -0.95 -1.73
N TRP A 79 11.28 0.05 -0.96
CA TRP A 79 10.73 1.40 -1.06
C TRP A 79 11.78 2.44 -0.66
N ARG A 80 12.17 3.35 -1.57
CA ARG A 80 13.13 4.45 -1.30
C ARG A 80 14.42 3.96 -0.64
N GLY A 81 15.04 2.91 -1.16
CA GLY A 81 16.29 2.34 -0.60
C GLY A 81 16.09 1.39 0.59
N MET A 82 14.87 1.29 1.12
CA MET A 82 14.55 0.39 2.22
C MET A 82 14.12 -0.98 1.69
N THR A 83 14.65 -2.05 2.26
CA THR A 83 14.37 -3.44 1.87
C THR A 83 13.70 -4.25 2.99
N ASP A 84 13.88 -3.90 4.27
CA ASP A 84 13.13 -4.54 5.37
C ASP A 84 11.81 -3.81 5.63
N ILE A 85 10.94 -3.86 4.62
CA ILE A 85 9.61 -3.21 4.64
C ILE A 85 8.77 -3.75 5.80
N ASN A 86 8.82 -5.06 6.11
CA ASN A 86 8.13 -5.63 7.26
C ASN A 86 8.50 -4.96 8.59
N SER A 87 9.78 -4.61 8.80
CA SER A 87 10.20 -3.89 10.01
C SER A 87 9.78 -2.43 10.01
N ALA A 88 9.73 -1.78 8.85
CA ALA A 88 9.46 -0.36 8.74
C ALA A 88 7.97 -0.03 8.67
N SER A 89 7.08 -1.02 8.51
CA SER A 89 5.67 -0.76 8.18
C SER A 89 4.67 -1.40 9.11
N ILE A 90 3.44 -0.88 9.03
CA ILE A 90 2.21 -1.52 9.46
C ILE A 90 1.52 -2.09 8.21
N GLY A 91 1.23 -3.39 8.18
CA GLY A 91 0.45 -4.02 7.12
C GLY A 91 -1.02 -4.09 7.49
N ILE A 92 -1.89 -3.64 6.56
CA ILE A 92 -3.35 -3.70 6.70
C ILE A 92 -3.91 -4.50 5.52
N GLU A 93 -4.56 -5.60 5.82
CA GLU A 93 -5.27 -6.46 4.86
C GLU A 93 -6.74 -6.06 4.78
N LEU A 94 -7.27 -5.89 3.57
CA LEU A 94 -8.70 -5.77 3.33
C LEU A 94 -9.20 -7.07 2.70
N VAL A 95 -10.25 -7.65 3.25
CA VAL A 95 -10.85 -8.87 2.68
C VAL A 95 -11.38 -8.56 1.29
N ASN A 96 -10.82 -9.22 0.30
CA ASN A 96 -11.22 -9.12 -1.10
C ASN A 96 -10.65 -10.33 -1.83
N PRO A 97 -11.43 -11.00 -2.70
CA PRO A 97 -10.98 -12.20 -3.40
C PRO A 97 -9.79 -11.97 -4.32
N GLY A 98 -9.49 -10.72 -4.68
CA GLY A 98 -8.35 -10.39 -5.53
C GLY A 98 -8.49 -10.92 -6.95
N HIS A 99 -7.48 -10.68 -7.77
CA HIS A 99 -7.50 -10.97 -9.20
C HIS A 99 -7.71 -12.47 -9.52
N GLU A 100 -7.32 -13.36 -8.61
CA GLU A 100 -7.43 -14.80 -8.82
C GLU A 100 -8.86 -15.34 -8.61
N PHE A 101 -9.59 -14.78 -7.63
CA PHE A 101 -10.89 -15.32 -7.20
C PHE A 101 -12.07 -14.39 -7.45
N GLY A 102 -11.92 -13.36 -8.28
CA GLY A 102 -12.99 -12.44 -8.66
C GLY A 102 -12.86 -11.05 -8.00
N TYR A 103 -11.79 -10.35 -8.35
CA TYR A 103 -11.49 -9.00 -7.87
C TYR A 103 -12.66 -8.05 -8.08
N ARG A 104 -13.01 -7.32 -7.03
CA ARG A 104 -14.15 -6.39 -7.00
C ARG A 104 -13.82 -5.12 -6.22
N PRO A 105 -14.60 -4.04 -6.37
CA PRO A 105 -14.46 -2.86 -5.51
C PRO A 105 -14.57 -3.22 -4.03
N PHE A 106 -13.86 -2.49 -3.20
CA PHE A 106 -13.96 -2.60 -1.74
C PHE A 106 -15.29 -2.00 -1.29
N THR A 107 -15.85 -2.52 -0.19
CA THR A 107 -17.12 -2.05 0.33
C THR A 107 -16.99 -0.68 1.01
N ASP A 108 -18.08 0.07 1.06
CA ASP A 108 -18.11 1.35 1.81
C ASP A 108 -17.77 1.11 3.29
N ALA A 109 -18.24 0.02 3.88
CA ALA A 109 -17.94 -0.35 5.27
C ALA A 109 -16.45 -0.57 5.52
N GLN A 110 -15.72 -1.20 4.57
CA GLN A 110 -14.26 -1.35 4.65
C GLN A 110 -13.56 0.02 4.61
N VAL A 111 -14.00 0.91 3.72
CA VAL A 111 -13.43 2.25 3.59
C VAL A 111 -13.70 3.10 4.84
N GLU A 112 -14.92 3.06 5.36
CA GLU A 112 -15.32 3.74 6.60
C GLU A 112 -14.53 3.26 7.82
N ALA A 113 -14.17 1.98 7.87
CA ALA A 113 -13.33 1.41 8.92
C ALA A 113 -11.83 1.74 8.71
N LEU A 114 -11.35 1.71 7.46
CA LEU A 114 -9.95 1.96 7.13
C LEU A 114 -9.52 3.39 7.44
N VAL A 115 -10.34 4.38 7.07
CA VAL A 115 -9.98 5.81 7.22
C VAL A 115 -9.62 6.18 8.65
N PRO A 116 -10.45 5.94 9.69
CA PRO A 116 -10.10 6.29 11.06
C PRO A 116 -8.95 5.43 11.63
N LEU A 117 -8.84 4.14 11.25
CA LEU A 117 -7.73 3.28 11.65
C LEU A 117 -6.41 3.83 11.10
N LEU A 118 -6.35 4.11 9.80
CA LEU A 118 -5.17 4.65 9.13
C LEU A 118 -4.80 6.03 9.68
N ALA A 119 -5.78 6.91 9.93
CA ALA A 119 -5.54 8.23 10.50
C ALA A 119 -4.90 8.15 11.91
N ASP A 120 -5.35 7.22 12.74
CA ASP A 120 -4.76 7.00 14.08
C ASP A 120 -3.30 6.48 13.96
N ILE A 121 -3.05 5.52 13.06
CA ILE A 121 -1.70 4.99 12.80
C ILE A 121 -0.77 6.08 12.29
N VAL A 122 -1.16 6.80 11.23
CA VAL A 122 -0.37 7.88 10.61
C VAL A 122 -0.02 8.96 11.64
N ARG A 123 -0.98 9.38 12.45
CA ARG A 123 -0.76 10.38 13.51
C ARG A 123 0.20 9.89 14.59
N ARG A 124 0.04 8.65 15.08
CA ARG A 124 0.87 8.10 16.17
C ARG A 124 2.33 7.87 15.76
N HIS A 125 2.54 7.48 14.52
CA HIS A 125 3.86 7.16 14.01
C HIS A 125 4.46 8.25 13.13
N ALA A 126 3.78 9.41 13.00
CA ALA A 126 4.21 10.54 12.17
C ALA A 126 4.55 10.12 10.71
N ILE A 127 3.71 9.25 10.11
CA ILE A 127 3.95 8.72 8.77
C ILE A 127 3.58 9.77 7.73
N ALA A 128 4.48 10.02 6.78
CA ALA A 128 4.22 10.95 5.69
C ALA A 128 3.19 10.38 4.70
N PRO A 129 2.32 11.21 4.08
CA PRO A 129 1.36 10.73 3.09
C PRO A 129 1.97 9.95 1.92
N ALA A 130 3.22 10.23 1.56
CA ALA A 130 3.96 9.53 0.52
C ALA A 130 4.41 8.11 0.93
N ASP A 131 4.32 7.76 2.21
CA ASP A 131 4.73 6.47 2.76
C ASP A 131 3.53 5.59 3.18
N VAL A 132 2.31 5.98 2.78
CA VAL A 132 1.14 5.12 2.74
C VAL A 132 1.01 4.56 1.33
N VAL A 133 1.36 3.29 1.15
CA VAL A 133 1.58 2.66 -0.16
C VAL A 133 0.82 1.35 -0.29
N GLY A 134 0.70 0.82 -1.51
CA GLY A 134 0.19 -0.51 -1.77
C GLY A 134 1.30 -1.56 -1.82
N HIS A 135 0.96 -2.82 -1.68
CA HIS A 135 1.93 -3.91 -1.82
C HIS A 135 2.55 -3.93 -3.22
N SER A 136 1.76 -3.64 -4.26
CA SER A 136 2.27 -3.51 -5.62
C SER A 136 3.28 -2.37 -5.80
N ASP A 137 3.21 -1.31 -4.97
CA ASP A 137 4.19 -0.23 -5.02
C ASP A 137 5.56 -0.69 -4.52
N VAL A 138 5.60 -1.50 -3.46
CA VAL A 138 6.84 -1.97 -2.82
C VAL A 138 7.37 -3.30 -3.37
N ALA A 139 6.55 -4.04 -4.13
CA ALA A 139 6.94 -5.32 -4.73
C ALA A 139 6.39 -5.46 -6.17
N PRO A 140 6.72 -4.54 -7.10
CA PRO A 140 6.05 -4.38 -8.38
C PRO A 140 6.08 -5.63 -9.27
N ALA A 141 7.16 -6.41 -9.20
CA ALA A 141 7.32 -7.64 -10.01
C ALA A 141 6.54 -8.85 -9.46
N ARG A 142 6.05 -8.79 -8.21
CA ARG A 142 5.45 -9.94 -7.54
C ARG A 142 4.00 -9.76 -7.14
N LYS A 143 3.56 -8.49 -6.98
CA LYS A 143 2.30 -8.15 -6.32
C LYS A 143 1.46 -7.17 -7.13
N THR A 144 0.14 -7.33 -6.97
CA THR A 144 -0.84 -6.46 -7.61
C THR A 144 -1.76 -5.78 -6.60
N ASP A 145 -1.81 -6.27 -5.35
CA ASP A 145 -2.64 -5.73 -4.28
C ASP A 145 -2.19 -4.32 -3.83
N PRO A 146 -3.11 -3.45 -3.38
CA PRO A 146 -4.55 -3.65 -3.27
C PRO A 146 -5.31 -3.55 -4.61
N GLY A 147 -4.63 -3.35 -5.74
CA GLY A 147 -5.17 -3.36 -7.08
C GLY A 147 -5.75 -2.03 -7.57
N GLU A 148 -6.16 -2.00 -8.84
CA GLU A 148 -6.63 -0.81 -9.54
C GLU A 148 -8.03 -0.34 -9.14
N LEU A 149 -8.84 -1.20 -8.50
CA LEU A 149 -10.17 -0.83 -7.99
C LEU A 149 -10.13 -0.25 -6.58
N PHE A 150 -8.94 -0.17 -5.94
CA PHE A 150 -8.81 0.50 -4.65
C PHE A 150 -8.87 2.02 -4.84
N ASP A 151 -9.83 2.66 -4.15
CA ASP A 151 -10.04 4.12 -4.25
C ASP A 151 -9.06 4.90 -3.36
N TRP A 152 -7.86 5.14 -3.88
CA TRP A 152 -6.86 5.99 -3.23
C TRP A 152 -7.32 7.43 -3.01
N ASP A 153 -8.24 7.94 -3.85
CA ASP A 153 -8.72 9.32 -3.77
C ASP A 153 -9.54 9.56 -2.48
N VAL A 154 -10.16 8.50 -1.92
CA VAL A 154 -10.80 8.57 -0.60
C VAL A 154 -9.77 8.91 0.48
N LEU A 155 -8.65 8.19 0.53
CA LEU A 155 -7.61 8.43 1.53
C LEU A 155 -6.95 9.81 1.34
N ALA A 156 -6.76 10.24 0.09
CA ALA A 156 -6.21 11.55 -0.24
C ALA A 156 -7.09 12.72 0.25
N ARG A 157 -8.41 12.58 0.23
CA ARG A 157 -9.37 13.58 0.79
C ARG A 157 -9.15 13.83 2.29
N TYR A 158 -8.69 12.80 3.03
CA TYR A 158 -8.32 12.89 4.43
C TYR A 158 -6.83 13.19 4.66
N ARG A 159 -6.05 13.49 3.59
CA ARG A 159 -4.61 13.74 3.63
C ARG A 159 -3.80 12.55 4.18
N LEU A 160 -4.31 11.34 4.06
CA LEU A 160 -3.65 10.12 4.53
C LEU A 160 -2.69 9.54 3.48
N THR A 161 -2.79 9.98 2.23
CA THR A 161 -1.89 9.66 1.14
C THR A 161 -1.76 10.84 0.19
N LEU A 162 -0.79 10.79 -0.74
CA LEU A 162 -0.68 11.81 -1.80
C LEU A 162 -1.95 11.81 -2.66
N ALA A 163 -2.36 13.00 -3.09
CA ALA A 163 -3.47 13.14 -4.01
C ALA A 163 -3.05 12.76 -5.44
N ARG A 164 -3.95 12.11 -6.19
CA ARG A 164 -3.72 11.83 -7.61
C ARG A 164 -3.64 13.14 -8.39
N PRO A 165 -2.52 13.44 -9.07
CA PRO A 165 -2.43 14.63 -9.90
C PRO A 165 -3.41 14.59 -11.08
N LYS A 166 -3.74 15.79 -11.58
CA LYS A 166 -4.55 15.98 -12.80
C LYS A 166 -3.77 16.82 -13.79
N PRO A 167 -2.68 16.29 -14.38
CA PRO A 167 -1.81 17.07 -15.23
C PRO A 167 -2.55 17.63 -16.44
N ARG A 168 -2.37 18.93 -16.70
CA ARG A 168 -2.95 19.62 -17.87
C ARG A 168 -2.08 19.53 -19.10
N MET A 169 -0.82 19.16 -18.93
CA MET A 169 0.17 19.03 -20.01
C MET A 169 0.75 17.62 -19.99
N ARG A 170 1.32 17.23 -21.12
CA ARG A 170 2.15 16.01 -21.18
C ARG A 170 3.60 16.41 -20.91
N LEU A 171 4.30 15.58 -20.16
CA LEU A 171 5.73 15.70 -19.93
C LEU A 171 6.43 14.47 -20.50
N ILE A 172 7.31 14.69 -21.46
CA ILE A 172 8.18 13.64 -22.00
C ILE A 172 9.56 13.89 -21.43
N TYR A 173 10.11 12.89 -20.75
CA TYR A 173 11.50 12.92 -20.29
C TYR A 173 12.43 12.84 -21.51
N ASP A 174 13.61 13.42 -21.43
CA ASP A 174 14.60 13.45 -22.53
C ASP A 174 14.95 12.04 -23.04
N ASN A 175 14.88 11.05 -22.15
CA ASN A 175 15.04 9.63 -22.46
C ASN A 175 14.42 8.76 -21.35
N ASP A 176 14.25 7.48 -21.64
CA ASP A 176 13.66 6.50 -20.70
C ASP A 176 14.45 6.40 -19.40
N SER A 177 15.77 6.54 -19.44
CA SER A 177 16.62 6.47 -18.24
C SER A 177 16.30 7.59 -17.26
N ALA A 178 16.00 8.79 -17.73
CA ALA A 178 15.59 9.91 -16.88
C ALA A 178 14.25 9.65 -16.19
N PHE A 179 13.29 9.02 -16.90
CA PHE A 179 12.04 8.60 -16.31
C PHE A 179 12.25 7.55 -15.20
N TYR A 180 13.06 6.52 -15.46
CA TYR A 180 13.34 5.48 -14.47
C TYR A 180 14.06 6.00 -13.23
N LEU A 181 15.02 6.92 -13.39
CA LEU A 181 15.66 7.59 -12.25
C LEU A 181 14.66 8.41 -11.43
N ALA A 182 13.71 9.07 -12.09
CA ALA A 182 12.64 9.79 -11.41
C ALA A 182 11.70 8.83 -10.66
N LEU A 183 11.37 7.68 -11.26
CA LEU A 183 10.52 6.66 -10.67
C LEU A 183 11.19 6.00 -9.44
N GLU A 184 12.48 5.70 -9.53
CA GLU A 184 13.28 5.22 -8.41
C GLU A 184 13.38 6.27 -7.28
N ARG A 185 13.63 7.53 -7.63
CA ARG A 185 13.62 8.64 -6.67
C ARG A 185 12.27 8.80 -5.99
N PHE A 186 11.17 8.53 -6.69
CA PHE A 186 9.84 8.54 -6.09
C PHE A 186 9.69 7.41 -5.07
N GLY A 187 10.22 6.21 -5.35
CA GLY A 187 10.26 5.11 -4.39
C GLY A 187 10.32 3.71 -4.97
N TYR A 188 9.98 3.52 -6.24
CA TYR A 188 9.85 2.19 -6.84
C TYR A 188 11.19 1.48 -7.07
N ASP A 189 11.21 0.15 -6.90
CA ASP A 189 12.27 -0.70 -7.44
C ASP A 189 12.15 -0.75 -8.97
N ILE A 190 13.21 -0.40 -9.66
CA ILE A 190 13.28 -0.38 -11.14
C ILE A 190 14.06 -1.56 -11.72
N ALA A 191 14.35 -2.60 -10.94
CA ALA A 191 15.00 -3.82 -11.42
C ALA A 191 14.19 -4.51 -12.53
N ASP A 192 12.86 -4.61 -12.37
CA ASP A 192 11.91 -4.90 -13.46
C ASP A 192 11.18 -3.61 -13.86
N ARG A 193 11.70 -2.97 -14.90
CA ARG A 193 11.22 -1.67 -15.38
C ARG A 193 9.76 -1.68 -15.80
N ALA A 194 9.32 -2.71 -16.52
CA ALA A 194 7.94 -2.81 -16.99
C ALA A 194 6.97 -3.08 -15.83
N ALA A 195 7.37 -3.89 -14.86
CA ALA A 195 6.58 -4.13 -13.65
C ALA A 195 6.46 -2.84 -12.80
N ALA A 196 7.55 -2.07 -12.66
CA ALA A 196 7.53 -0.79 -11.94
C ALA A 196 6.56 0.21 -12.58
N ILE A 197 6.55 0.32 -13.93
CA ILE A 197 5.58 1.17 -14.64
C ILE A 197 4.16 0.66 -14.39
N ARG A 198 3.89 -0.65 -14.54
CA ARG A 198 2.55 -1.20 -14.30
C ARG A 198 2.07 -0.97 -12.87
N ALA A 199 2.94 -1.07 -11.87
CA ALA A 199 2.60 -0.77 -10.48
C ALA A 199 2.28 0.71 -10.28
N PHE A 200 3.10 1.61 -10.85
CA PHE A 200 2.84 3.04 -10.87
C PHE A 200 1.50 3.37 -11.55
N GLU A 201 1.24 2.81 -12.72
CA GLU A 201 -0.02 3.01 -13.44
C GLU A 201 -1.23 2.49 -12.64
N ARG A 202 -1.13 1.30 -12.03
CA ARG A 202 -2.19 0.71 -11.21
C ARG A 202 -2.66 1.66 -10.12
N ARG A 203 -1.76 2.40 -9.53
CA ARG A 203 -2.09 3.38 -8.49
C ARG A 203 -2.51 4.73 -9.07
N TRP A 204 -1.77 5.26 -10.01
CA TRP A 204 -1.89 6.66 -10.44
C TRP A 204 -2.67 6.84 -11.74
N ARG A 205 -2.84 5.76 -12.52
CA ARG A 205 -3.60 5.72 -13.78
C ARG A 205 -4.36 4.38 -13.94
N PRO A 206 -5.22 3.98 -13.01
CA PRO A 206 -5.79 2.63 -12.94
C PRO A 206 -6.62 2.20 -14.16
N HIS A 207 -7.15 3.16 -14.92
CA HIS A 207 -7.94 2.90 -16.13
C HIS A 207 -7.09 2.49 -17.36
N ARG A 208 -5.75 2.60 -17.27
CA ARG A 208 -4.84 2.26 -18.40
C ARG A 208 -3.48 1.79 -17.88
N ILE A 209 -3.34 0.49 -17.69
CA ILE A 209 -2.11 -0.17 -17.21
C ILE A 209 -1.43 -0.84 -18.40
N THR A 210 -0.36 -0.24 -18.90
CA THR A 210 0.34 -0.68 -20.12
C THR A 210 1.74 -1.22 -19.85
N GLY A 211 2.43 -0.68 -18.86
CA GLY A 211 3.84 -0.93 -18.62
C GLY A 211 4.76 -0.15 -19.57
N GLU A 212 4.24 0.89 -20.24
CA GLU A 212 4.96 1.70 -21.22
C GLU A 212 5.03 3.16 -20.78
N ILE A 213 6.16 3.83 -21.08
CA ILE A 213 6.33 5.25 -20.81
C ILE A 213 5.55 6.07 -21.83
N ASP A 214 4.74 7.01 -21.33
CA ASP A 214 4.10 8.04 -22.16
C ASP A 214 4.10 9.40 -21.45
N GLY A 215 3.78 10.46 -22.19
CA GLY A 215 3.82 11.82 -21.66
C GLY A 215 2.80 12.10 -20.54
N HIS A 216 1.77 11.26 -20.37
CA HIS A 216 0.83 11.40 -19.25
C HIS A 216 1.43 10.85 -17.95
N ILE A 217 2.00 9.63 -17.96
CA ILE A 217 2.65 9.09 -16.76
C ILE A 217 3.89 9.90 -16.38
N GLY A 218 4.59 10.49 -17.36
CA GLY A 218 5.67 11.42 -17.10
C GLY A 218 5.22 12.65 -16.33
N ALA A 219 4.10 13.27 -16.72
CA ALA A 219 3.52 14.40 -16.02
C ALA A 219 3.00 14.02 -14.62
N LEU A 220 2.34 12.86 -14.47
CA LEU A 220 1.92 12.33 -13.16
C LEU A 220 3.11 12.20 -12.21
N LEU A 221 4.17 11.54 -12.66
CA LEU A 221 5.37 11.32 -11.85
C LEU A 221 6.03 12.62 -11.43
N PHE A 222 6.13 13.59 -12.32
CA PHE A 222 6.70 14.90 -12.04
C PHE A 222 5.90 15.64 -10.95
N GLU A 223 4.57 15.71 -11.10
CA GLU A 223 3.71 16.39 -10.12
C GLU A 223 3.71 15.67 -8.75
N LEU A 224 3.80 14.33 -8.74
CA LEU A 224 3.93 13.55 -7.51
C LEU A 224 5.25 13.79 -6.78
N LEU A 225 6.36 13.93 -7.53
CA LEU A 225 7.65 14.30 -6.95
C LEU A 225 7.57 15.68 -6.29
N ILE A 226 6.93 16.66 -6.96
CA ILE A 226 6.71 17.98 -6.38
C ILE A 226 5.85 17.90 -5.11
N GLN A 227 4.70 17.21 -5.15
CA GLN A 227 3.85 17.08 -3.97
C GLN A 227 4.60 16.47 -2.77
N ARG A 228 5.39 15.42 -3.02
CA ARG A 228 6.18 14.76 -1.99
C ARG A 228 7.24 15.69 -1.39
N ASP A 229 7.97 16.39 -2.26
CA ASP A 229 9.11 17.21 -1.84
C ASP A 229 8.65 18.53 -1.18
N LEU A 230 7.53 19.13 -1.63
CA LEU A 230 6.93 20.32 -1.02
C LEU A 230 6.05 20.01 0.20
N GLY A 231 5.43 18.84 0.25
CA GLY A 231 4.56 18.43 1.36
C GLY A 231 5.31 18.10 2.65
N GLN A 232 6.64 18.10 2.63
CA GLN A 232 7.47 17.96 3.83
C GLN A 232 7.69 19.30 4.55
N ASP A 233 7.26 20.42 3.94
CA ASP A 233 7.47 21.79 4.48
C ASP A 233 6.17 22.42 5.02
N CYS A 234 5.06 21.67 5.17
CA CYS A 234 3.77 22.18 5.69
C CYS A 234 3.33 21.49 6.98
#